data_a99aa053c1c1fa96d9b4e92e6b6d0b59
#
_entry.id   a99aa053c1c1fa96d9b4e92e6b6d0b59
#
_cell.length_a   1.000
_cell.length_b   1.000
_cell.length_c   1.000
_cell.angle_alpha   90.00
_cell.angle_beta   90.00
_cell.angle_gamma   90.00
#
_symmetry.space_group_name_H-M   'P 1'
#
loop_
_entity.id
_entity.type
_entity.pdbx_description
1 polymer ?
#
loop_
_entity_poly.entity_id
_entity_poly.type
_entity_poly.pdbx_seq_one_letter_code
_entity_poly.pdbx_strand_id
1 'polypeptide(L)'
;TLYIDTSGEPLFKRGWRADKGDAPLKETLAAAMLAASGWSQGDGTAANPDGLVAQGVPLYDPCCGSGTIAVEAAQIACNIAPGSMRKFGFQKLIPYQEHVWHGLLDTARAQECEPRAAIYGSDVAFRMVDFAQRNAERGGVAHAVQLRGGDALQRMPPSDVPGVMLVNPPYGERIEAAGIAGAARRARYSPPTEYVSPYEDVNQNGDAGFDDVAHDNGMVRD
;
A
#
# COMPACT_ATOMS: atom_id res chain seq x y z
N THR A 1 21.02 -23.66 9.93
CA THR A 1 20.67 -22.39 10.56
C THR A 1 19.17 -22.38 10.85
N LEU A 2 18.76 -21.98 12.06
CA LEU A 2 17.35 -21.86 12.48
C LEU A 2 17.00 -20.37 12.54
N TYR A 3 15.85 -20.00 11.96
CA TYR A 3 15.29 -18.66 12.04
C TYR A 3 13.96 -18.70 12.78
N ILE A 4 13.71 -17.71 13.63
CA ILE A 4 12.43 -17.54 14.33
C ILE A 4 11.81 -16.24 13.80
N ASP A 5 10.63 -16.34 13.15
CA ASP A 5 9.88 -15.18 12.74
C ASP A 5 9.12 -14.58 13.93
N THR A 6 9.53 -13.38 14.31
CA THR A 6 8.92 -12.62 15.40
C THR A 6 7.85 -11.64 14.92
N SER A 7 7.74 -11.43 13.61
CA SER A 7 6.77 -10.49 13.00
C SER A 7 5.36 -11.07 12.93
N GLY A 8 5.22 -12.37 12.62
CA GLY A 8 3.94 -13.02 12.35
C GLY A 8 3.40 -12.65 10.96
N GLU A 9 2.30 -11.93 10.88
CA GLU A 9 1.79 -11.43 9.61
C GLU A 9 2.80 -10.48 8.91
N PRO A 10 2.84 -10.44 7.55
CA PRO A 10 3.74 -9.55 6.83
C PRO A 10 3.63 -8.09 7.28
N LEU A 11 4.76 -7.39 7.40
CA LEU A 11 4.82 -6.04 7.97
C LEU A 11 4.02 -4.98 7.20
N PHE A 12 3.73 -5.20 5.92
CA PHE A 12 2.86 -4.30 5.17
C PHE A 12 1.39 -4.35 5.64
N LYS A 13 0.96 -5.43 6.29
CA LYS A 13 -0.38 -5.50 6.90
C LYS A 13 -0.40 -4.68 8.18
N ARG A 14 -0.73 -3.39 8.07
CA ARG A 14 -0.81 -2.46 9.22
C ARG A 14 -1.99 -2.72 10.15
N GLY A 15 -3.06 -3.33 9.64
CA GLY A 15 -4.29 -3.62 10.38
C GLY A 15 -5.49 -2.76 9.97
N TRP A 16 -5.28 -1.61 9.35
CA TRP A 16 -6.36 -0.69 8.97
C TRP A 16 -6.99 -0.98 7.60
N ARG A 17 -6.28 -1.65 6.68
CA ARG A 17 -6.81 -1.91 5.34
C ARG A 17 -7.79 -3.07 5.34
N ALA A 18 -9.06 -2.81 5.13
CA ALA A 18 -10.08 -3.80 4.82
C ALA A 18 -10.60 -3.64 3.38
N ASP A 19 -10.79 -2.40 2.94
CA ASP A 19 -11.24 -2.10 1.58
C ASP A 19 -10.04 -1.93 0.64
N LYS A 20 -10.09 -2.58 -0.53
CA LYS A 20 -9.00 -2.55 -1.53
C LYS A 20 -9.56 -2.66 -2.94
N GLY A 21 -8.87 -2.07 -3.91
CA GLY A 21 -9.06 -2.33 -5.34
C GLY A 21 -8.35 -3.61 -5.78
N ASP A 22 -8.31 -3.83 -7.09
CA ASP A 22 -7.76 -5.04 -7.70
C ASP A 22 -6.22 -5.13 -7.58
N ALA A 23 -5.53 -3.98 -7.57
CA ALA A 23 -4.07 -3.90 -7.48
C ALA A 23 -3.63 -2.88 -6.39
N PRO A 24 -3.83 -3.19 -5.10
CA PRO A 24 -3.48 -2.26 -4.03
C PRO A 24 -1.97 -2.14 -3.86
N LEU A 25 -1.49 -0.90 -3.69
CA LEU A 25 -0.12 -0.62 -3.28
C LEU A 25 0.12 -1.21 -1.88
N LYS A 26 1.28 -1.84 -1.64
CA LYS A 26 1.65 -2.28 -0.28
C LYS A 26 1.98 -1.08 0.61
N GLU A 27 1.55 -1.10 1.86
CA GLU A 27 1.75 -0.03 2.83
C GLU A 27 3.23 0.27 3.08
N THR A 28 4.07 -0.76 3.15
CA THR A 28 5.53 -0.57 3.29
C THR A 28 6.16 0.10 2.08
N LEU A 29 5.61 -0.11 0.87
CA LEU A 29 6.09 0.58 -0.32
C LEU A 29 5.63 2.05 -0.31
N ALA A 30 4.39 2.33 0.10
CA ALA A 30 3.93 3.70 0.28
C ALA A 30 4.78 4.45 1.31
N ALA A 31 5.10 3.82 2.45
CA ALA A 31 5.99 4.38 3.46
C ALA A 31 7.39 4.67 2.89
N ALA A 32 7.95 3.78 2.08
CA ALA A 32 9.24 3.98 1.41
C ALA A 32 9.20 5.14 0.40
N MET A 33 8.12 5.27 -0.37
CA MET A 33 7.91 6.39 -1.30
C MET A 33 7.82 7.73 -0.55
N LEU A 34 7.10 7.76 0.58
CA LEU A 34 7.00 8.92 1.46
C LEU A 34 8.36 9.32 2.02
N ALA A 35 9.13 8.36 2.54
CA ALA A 35 10.48 8.62 3.03
C ALA A 35 11.40 9.15 1.91
N ALA A 36 11.35 8.56 0.72
CA ALA A 36 12.14 9.00 -0.43
C ALA A 36 11.79 10.41 -0.92
N SER A 37 10.54 10.87 -0.70
CA SER A 37 10.11 12.24 -1.01
C SER A 37 10.47 13.26 0.07
N GLY A 38 11.08 12.85 1.18
CA GLY A 38 11.36 13.70 2.34
C GLY A 38 10.15 13.92 3.26
N TRP A 39 9.04 13.24 3.02
CA TRP A 39 7.83 13.31 3.87
C TRP A 39 8.08 12.56 5.18
N SER A 40 8.47 13.28 6.20
CA SER A 40 8.76 12.76 7.53
C SER A 40 8.60 13.85 8.59
N GLN A 41 8.58 13.47 9.86
CA GLN A 41 8.62 14.40 11.00
C GLN A 41 9.98 15.06 11.17
N GLY A 42 11.00 14.59 10.44
CA GLY A 42 12.39 14.89 10.73
C GLY A 42 12.98 13.87 11.71
N ASP A 43 14.28 13.77 11.72
CA ASP A 43 15.01 12.87 12.61
C ASP A 43 16.04 13.59 13.48
N GLY A 44 16.06 14.94 13.41
CA GLY A 44 16.99 15.79 14.14
C GLY A 44 18.43 15.72 13.62
N THR A 45 18.69 15.00 12.52
CA THR A 45 20.02 14.98 11.90
C THR A 45 20.27 16.25 11.09
N ALA A 46 21.55 16.55 10.81
CA ALA A 46 21.91 17.68 9.95
C ALA A 46 21.37 17.54 8.51
N ALA A 47 21.06 16.32 8.07
CA ALA A 47 20.51 16.04 6.74
C ALA A 47 18.99 16.19 6.67
N ASN A 48 18.27 15.96 7.77
CA ASN A 48 16.81 16.05 7.86
C ASN A 48 16.39 16.55 9.26
N PRO A 49 16.81 17.77 9.66
CA PRO A 49 16.52 18.28 11.00
C PRO A 49 15.01 18.46 11.22
N ASP A 50 14.31 18.93 10.17
CA ASP A 50 12.89 19.18 10.16
C ASP A 50 12.31 18.57 8.86
N GLY A 51 11.78 17.37 8.93
CA GLY A 51 11.12 16.75 7.77
C GLY A 51 9.96 17.61 7.23
N LEU A 52 9.53 17.33 6.01
CA LEU A 52 8.49 18.12 5.33
C LEU A 52 7.17 18.20 6.12
N VAL A 53 6.85 17.16 6.91
CA VAL A 53 5.68 17.16 7.80
C VAL A 53 5.83 18.22 8.88
N ALA A 54 6.99 18.31 9.54
CA ALA A 54 7.25 19.31 10.58
C ALA A 54 7.21 20.73 10.04
N GLN A 55 7.59 20.92 8.77
CA GLN A 55 7.52 22.20 8.06
C GLN A 55 6.09 22.56 7.60
N GLY A 56 5.11 21.68 7.75
CA GLY A 56 3.74 21.91 7.31
C GLY A 56 3.55 21.84 5.79
N VAL A 57 4.48 21.22 5.06
CA VAL A 57 4.39 21.07 3.60
C VAL A 57 3.23 20.15 3.25
N PRO A 58 2.26 20.52 2.40
CA PRO A 58 1.14 19.65 2.06
C PRO A 58 1.54 18.50 1.15
N LEU A 59 0.78 17.38 1.22
CA LEU A 59 0.92 16.22 0.33
C LEU A 59 -0.36 16.00 -0.47
N TYR A 60 -0.20 15.66 -1.76
CA TYR A 60 -1.31 15.31 -2.63
C TYR A 60 -1.06 14.02 -3.41
N ASP A 61 -2.02 13.08 -3.29
CA ASP A 61 -2.10 11.86 -4.10
C ASP A 61 -3.30 11.96 -5.06
N PRO A 62 -3.08 12.29 -6.34
CA PRO A 62 -4.15 12.47 -7.32
C PRO A 62 -4.78 11.16 -7.83
N CYS A 63 -4.21 10.00 -7.52
CA CYS A 63 -4.69 8.68 -7.91
C CYS A 63 -4.72 7.75 -6.69
N CYS A 64 -5.38 8.21 -5.62
CA CYS A 64 -5.21 7.61 -4.29
C CYS A 64 -5.74 6.17 -4.17
N GLY A 65 -6.58 5.72 -5.10
CA GLY A 65 -7.18 4.41 -5.00
C GLY A 65 -7.89 4.21 -3.65
N SER A 66 -7.58 3.13 -2.97
CA SER A 66 -8.11 2.86 -1.61
C SER A 66 -7.36 3.62 -0.49
N GLY A 67 -6.58 4.66 -0.83
CA GLY A 67 -5.99 5.61 0.11
C GLY A 67 -4.65 5.20 0.72
N THR A 68 -3.89 4.28 0.12
CA THR A 68 -2.69 3.74 0.78
C THR A 68 -1.65 4.82 1.10
N ILE A 69 -1.30 5.67 0.13
CA ILE A 69 -0.32 6.75 0.33
C ILE A 69 -0.87 7.77 1.32
N ALA A 70 -2.14 8.19 1.14
CA ALA A 70 -2.75 9.20 1.99
C ALA A 70 -2.86 8.75 3.46
N VAL A 71 -3.24 7.49 3.73
CA VAL A 71 -3.36 6.95 5.10
C VAL A 71 -1.98 6.79 5.74
N GLU A 72 -0.97 6.24 5.03
CA GLU A 72 0.41 6.14 5.55
C GLU A 72 0.99 7.54 5.80
N ALA A 73 0.75 8.52 4.91
CA ALA A 73 1.19 9.90 5.10
C ALA A 73 0.56 10.53 6.35
N ALA A 74 -0.72 10.28 6.59
CA ALA A 74 -1.44 10.79 7.75
C ALA A 74 -0.97 10.13 9.05
N GLN A 75 -0.71 8.82 9.04
CA GLN A 75 -0.13 8.14 10.20
C GLN A 75 1.25 8.70 10.55
N ILE A 76 2.09 8.99 9.55
CA ILE A 76 3.37 9.68 9.77
C ILE A 76 3.15 11.09 10.33
N ALA A 77 2.20 11.86 9.75
CA ALA A 77 1.92 13.22 10.20
C ALA A 77 1.35 13.29 11.61
N CYS A 78 0.58 12.29 12.03
CA CYS A 78 0.04 12.15 13.37
C CYS A 78 0.98 11.42 14.34
N ASN A 79 2.17 11.03 13.90
CA ASN A 79 3.14 10.24 14.66
C ASN A 79 2.57 8.91 15.21
N ILE A 80 1.68 8.27 14.43
CA ILE A 80 1.08 6.98 14.79
C ILE A 80 2.06 5.86 14.45
N ALA A 81 2.39 5.03 15.42
CA ALA A 81 3.28 3.90 15.23
C ALA A 81 2.68 2.87 14.24
N PRO A 82 3.39 2.49 13.16
CA PRO A 82 2.84 1.62 12.10
C PRO A 82 2.50 0.20 12.56
N GLY A 83 2.92 -0.18 13.77
CA GLY A 83 2.62 -1.46 14.41
C GLY A 83 1.49 -1.43 15.43
N SER A 84 0.92 -0.26 15.75
CA SER A 84 -0.04 -0.07 16.85
C SER A 84 -1.32 -0.90 16.73
N MET A 85 -1.77 -1.20 15.51
CA MET A 85 -3.02 -1.90 15.23
C MET A 85 -2.85 -3.39 14.91
N ARG A 86 -1.63 -3.92 14.94
CA ARG A 86 -1.36 -5.30 14.55
C ARG A 86 -0.90 -6.17 15.71
N LYS A 87 -1.09 -7.48 15.56
CA LYS A 87 -0.48 -8.49 16.43
C LYS A 87 0.84 -8.98 15.85
N PHE A 88 1.80 -9.24 16.72
CA PHE A 88 3.12 -9.72 16.34
C PHE A 88 3.33 -11.19 16.75
N GLY A 89 4.19 -11.90 16.00
CA GLY A 89 4.54 -13.29 16.29
C GLY A 89 5.23 -13.47 17.63
N PHE A 90 6.06 -12.51 18.06
CA PHE A 90 6.76 -12.56 19.35
C PHE A 90 5.81 -12.63 20.56
N GLN A 91 4.56 -12.17 20.44
CA GLN A 91 3.57 -12.23 21.53
C GLN A 91 3.17 -13.68 21.88
N LYS A 92 3.53 -14.64 21.03
CA LYS A 92 3.31 -16.09 21.28
C LYS A 92 4.54 -16.80 21.83
N LEU A 93 5.67 -16.12 21.99
CA LEU A 93 6.90 -16.71 22.49
C LEU A 93 6.91 -16.74 24.02
N ILE A 94 7.55 -17.75 24.60
CA ILE A 94 7.63 -17.93 26.07
C ILE A 94 8.17 -16.68 26.79
N PRO A 95 9.23 -15.99 26.32
CA PRO A 95 9.77 -14.80 27.01
C PRO A 95 8.92 -13.53 26.85
N TYR A 96 7.75 -13.61 26.21
CA TYR A 96 6.87 -12.44 26.04
C TYR A 96 6.35 -11.96 27.41
N GLN A 97 6.46 -10.64 27.62
CA GLN A 97 5.98 -9.96 28.80
C GLN A 97 4.91 -8.94 28.41
N GLU A 98 3.66 -9.26 28.68
CA GLU A 98 2.50 -8.47 28.24
C GLU A 98 2.55 -7.03 28.79
N HIS A 99 2.93 -6.85 30.07
CA HIS A 99 3.01 -5.54 30.69
C HIS A 99 4.07 -4.64 30.05
N VAL A 100 5.21 -5.22 29.62
CA VAL A 100 6.25 -4.47 28.90
C VAL A 100 5.74 -4.01 27.54
N TRP A 101 5.05 -4.93 26.81
CA TRP A 101 4.48 -4.58 25.52
C TRP A 101 3.42 -3.51 25.61
N HIS A 102 2.50 -3.59 26.60
CA HIS A 102 1.50 -2.56 26.82
C HIS A 102 2.14 -1.22 27.18
N GLY A 103 3.17 -1.20 28.03
CA GLY A 103 3.90 0.01 28.35
C GLY A 103 4.56 0.67 27.11
N LEU A 104 5.07 -0.13 26.16
CA LEU A 104 5.60 0.38 24.89
C LEU A 104 4.49 0.97 24.00
N LEU A 105 3.32 0.29 23.92
CA LEU A 105 2.18 0.80 23.18
C LEU A 105 1.66 2.12 23.76
N ASP A 106 1.55 2.23 25.07
CA ASP A 106 1.10 3.44 25.75
C ASP A 106 2.09 4.59 25.56
N THR A 107 3.40 4.29 25.60
CA THR A 107 4.44 5.26 25.28
C THR A 107 4.32 5.76 23.83
N ALA A 108 4.10 4.86 22.88
CA ALA A 108 3.90 5.23 21.48
C ALA A 108 2.65 6.08 21.28
N ARG A 109 1.52 5.72 21.89
CA ARG A 109 0.28 6.49 21.84
C ARG A 109 0.40 7.89 22.45
N ALA A 110 1.17 8.00 23.54
CA ALA A 110 1.41 9.31 24.17
C ALA A 110 2.21 10.28 23.27
N GLN A 111 2.82 9.79 22.20
CA GLN A 111 3.55 10.59 21.20
C GLN A 111 2.69 10.96 19.99
N GLU A 112 1.48 10.45 19.88
CA GLU A 112 0.56 10.82 18.82
C GLU A 112 0.20 12.31 18.91
N CYS A 113 0.06 12.97 17.76
CA CYS A 113 -0.18 14.40 17.69
C CYS A 113 -1.13 14.76 16.54
N GLU A 114 -1.67 15.97 16.58
CA GLU A 114 -2.40 16.52 15.45
C GLU A 114 -1.47 16.74 14.24
N PRO A 115 -1.97 16.48 13.01
CA PRO A 115 -1.16 16.62 11.81
C PRO A 115 -0.78 18.09 11.57
N ARG A 116 0.50 18.36 11.37
CA ARG A 116 1.01 19.70 11.03
C ARG A 116 0.88 20.04 9.55
N ALA A 117 0.77 19.01 8.70
CA ALA A 117 0.71 19.12 7.25
C ALA A 117 -0.64 18.64 6.73
N ALA A 118 -1.19 19.35 5.75
CA ALA A 118 -2.43 18.95 5.09
C ALA A 118 -2.18 17.80 4.11
N ILE A 119 -3.08 16.82 4.09
CA ILE A 119 -2.98 15.65 3.22
C ILE A 119 -4.24 15.54 2.39
N TYR A 120 -4.04 15.46 1.07
CA TYR A 120 -5.10 15.42 0.09
C TYR A 120 -5.00 14.13 -0.74
N GLY A 121 -6.14 13.53 -1.03
CA GLY A 121 -6.22 12.40 -1.96
C GLY A 121 -7.41 12.57 -2.90
N SER A 122 -7.25 12.15 -4.15
CA SER A 122 -8.36 12.07 -5.08
C SER A 122 -8.28 10.83 -5.96
N ASP A 123 -9.44 10.39 -6.43
CA ASP A 123 -9.53 9.33 -7.42
C ASP A 123 -10.73 9.59 -8.34
N VAL A 124 -10.61 9.20 -9.61
CA VAL A 124 -11.68 9.33 -10.59
C VAL A 124 -12.85 8.38 -10.27
N ALA A 125 -12.57 7.26 -9.61
CA ALA A 125 -13.56 6.28 -9.19
C ALA A 125 -14.07 6.60 -7.77
N PHE A 126 -15.28 7.12 -7.65
CA PHE A 126 -15.89 7.44 -6.36
C PHE A 126 -15.87 6.29 -5.35
N ARG A 127 -16.05 5.05 -5.82
CA ARG A 127 -15.92 3.86 -4.98
C ARG A 127 -14.55 3.73 -4.32
N MET A 128 -13.48 4.14 -5.01
CA MET A 128 -12.14 4.11 -4.42
C MET A 128 -11.99 5.17 -3.34
N VAL A 129 -12.59 6.34 -3.52
CA VAL A 129 -12.63 7.39 -2.50
C VAL A 129 -13.38 6.92 -1.24
N ASP A 130 -14.51 6.22 -1.40
CA ASP A 130 -15.22 5.61 -0.27
C ASP A 130 -14.37 4.57 0.46
N PHE A 131 -13.61 3.76 -0.29
CA PHE A 131 -12.67 2.81 0.29
C PHE A 131 -11.56 3.51 1.06
N ALA A 132 -10.99 4.57 0.49
CA ALA A 132 -9.97 5.39 1.13
C ALA A 132 -10.49 6.02 2.43
N GLN A 133 -11.71 6.55 2.42
CA GLN A 133 -12.35 7.13 3.59
C GLN A 133 -12.50 6.11 4.72
N ARG A 134 -13.06 4.93 4.42
CA ARG A 134 -13.23 3.86 5.43
C ARG A 134 -11.88 3.32 5.94
N ASN A 135 -10.86 3.27 5.09
CA ASN A 135 -9.51 2.89 5.50
C ASN A 135 -8.89 3.95 6.41
N ALA A 136 -9.08 5.24 6.12
CA ALA A 136 -8.62 6.35 6.95
C ALA A 136 -9.32 6.36 8.34
N GLU A 137 -10.63 6.07 8.37
CA GLU A 137 -11.39 5.91 9.62
C GLU A 137 -10.83 4.78 10.48
N ARG A 138 -10.63 3.59 9.90
CA ARG A 138 -10.02 2.47 10.60
C ARG A 138 -8.59 2.74 11.04
N GLY A 139 -7.83 3.50 10.23
CA GLY A 139 -6.48 3.92 10.56
C GLY A 139 -6.39 5.02 11.62
N GLY A 140 -7.54 5.55 12.08
CA GLY A 140 -7.61 6.63 13.07
C GLY A 140 -7.20 8.00 12.53
N VAL A 141 -7.15 8.17 11.20
CA VAL A 141 -6.60 9.38 10.55
C VAL A 141 -7.60 10.08 9.60
N ALA A 142 -8.88 9.78 9.68
CA ALA A 142 -9.90 10.40 8.83
C ALA A 142 -9.95 11.93 8.98
N HIS A 143 -9.63 12.45 10.15
CA HIS A 143 -9.55 13.89 10.44
C HIS A 143 -8.34 14.56 9.76
N ALA A 144 -7.30 13.80 9.46
CA ALA A 144 -6.03 14.26 8.89
C ALA A 144 -5.99 14.27 7.37
N VAL A 145 -6.96 13.62 6.68
CA VAL A 145 -7.01 13.50 5.22
C VAL A 145 -8.24 14.12 4.62
N GLN A 146 -8.06 14.79 3.49
CA GLN A 146 -9.16 15.32 2.68
C GLN A 146 -9.24 14.52 1.37
N LEU A 147 -10.30 13.70 1.26
CA LEU A 147 -10.51 12.80 0.13
C LEU A 147 -11.65 13.30 -0.76
N ARG A 148 -11.43 13.33 -2.08
CA ARG A 148 -12.45 13.81 -3.03
C ARG A 148 -12.44 13.02 -4.33
N GLY A 149 -13.62 12.79 -4.91
CA GLY A 149 -13.73 12.25 -6.28
C GLY A 149 -13.34 13.26 -7.32
N GLY A 150 -12.74 12.83 -8.43
CA GLY A 150 -12.45 13.65 -9.60
C GLY A 150 -11.27 13.15 -10.42
N ASP A 151 -11.27 13.53 -11.69
CA ASP A 151 -10.18 13.23 -12.62
C ASP A 151 -8.98 14.14 -12.33
N ALA A 152 -7.82 13.53 -12.09
CA ALA A 152 -6.57 14.22 -11.78
C ALA A 152 -6.16 15.22 -12.86
N LEU A 153 -6.50 14.96 -14.14
CA LEU A 153 -6.18 15.84 -15.27
C LEU A 153 -7.11 17.07 -15.41
N GLN A 154 -8.21 17.08 -14.66
CA GLN A 154 -9.20 18.16 -14.70
C GLN A 154 -9.25 18.96 -13.40
N ARG A 155 -8.57 18.51 -12.36
CA ARG A 155 -8.63 19.15 -11.04
C ARG A 155 -7.55 20.20 -10.89
N MET A 156 -7.94 21.31 -10.31
CA MET A 156 -6.99 22.27 -9.75
C MET A 156 -6.27 21.65 -8.54
N PRO A 157 -5.03 22.04 -8.25
CA PRO A 157 -4.36 21.66 -7.02
C PRO A 157 -5.24 21.92 -5.80
N PRO A 158 -5.25 21.03 -4.78
CA PRO A 158 -6.10 21.19 -3.62
C PRO A 158 -5.62 22.29 -2.65
N SER A 159 -4.44 22.84 -2.87
CA SER A 159 -3.80 23.86 -2.04
C SER A 159 -3.06 24.85 -2.93
N ASP A 160 -3.07 26.13 -2.53
CA ASP A 160 -2.26 27.19 -3.15
C ASP A 160 -0.81 27.16 -2.63
N VAL A 161 -0.55 26.44 -1.55
CA VAL A 161 0.80 26.25 -1.01
C VAL A 161 1.48 25.12 -1.78
N PRO A 162 2.73 25.36 -2.27
CA PRO A 162 3.53 24.30 -2.89
C PRO A 162 3.72 23.11 -1.95
N GLY A 163 3.59 21.90 -2.49
CA GLY A 163 3.65 20.67 -1.71
C GLY A 163 4.28 19.51 -2.45
N VAL A 164 4.23 18.35 -1.83
CA VAL A 164 4.67 17.08 -2.43
C VAL A 164 3.50 16.45 -3.19
N MET A 165 3.70 16.13 -4.46
CA MET A 165 2.81 15.25 -5.19
C MET A 165 3.43 13.86 -5.22
N LEU A 166 2.74 12.88 -4.65
CA LEU A 166 3.16 11.49 -4.63
C LEU A 166 2.04 10.63 -5.21
N VAL A 167 2.35 9.89 -6.27
CA VAL A 167 1.33 9.19 -7.04
C VAL A 167 1.77 7.78 -7.41
N ASN A 168 0.83 6.84 -7.31
CA ASN A 168 0.91 5.51 -7.89
C ASN A 168 -0.17 5.38 -8.97
N PRO A 169 0.09 5.86 -10.20
CA PRO A 169 -0.92 5.89 -11.25
C PRO A 169 -1.26 4.50 -11.75
N PRO A 170 -2.43 4.30 -12.39
CA PRO A 170 -2.76 3.04 -13.05
C PRO A 170 -1.75 2.75 -14.17
N TYR A 171 -1.17 1.55 -14.15
CA TYR A 171 -0.19 1.09 -15.13
C TYR A 171 -0.42 -0.37 -15.52
N GLY A 172 0.07 -0.74 -16.70
CA GLY A 172 -0.06 -2.09 -17.25
C GLY A 172 -1.49 -2.40 -17.75
N GLU A 173 -1.77 -3.67 -17.94
CA GLU A 173 -3.05 -4.15 -18.48
C GLU A 173 -4.08 -4.48 -17.39
N ARG A 174 -3.65 -4.54 -16.14
CA ARG A 174 -4.49 -4.97 -14.99
C ARG A 174 -5.47 -3.92 -14.50
N ILE A 175 -5.25 -2.65 -14.84
CA ILE A 175 -6.12 -1.56 -14.41
C ILE A 175 -6.41 -0.69 -15.63
N GLU A 176 -7.67 -0.60 -16.02
CA GLU A 176 -8.09 0.36 -17.03
C GLU A 176 -8.01 1.77 -16.48
N ALA A 177 -7.28 2.65 -17.17
CA ALA A 177 -7.31 4.06 -16.85
C ALA A 177 -8.73 4.60 -17.09
N ALA A 178 -9.28 5.32 -16.11
CA ALA A 178 -10.57 5.99 -16.22
C ALA A 178 -10.41 7.48 -16.57
N GLY A 179 -11.51 8.18 -16.75
CA GLY A 179 -11.51 9.60 -17.06
C GLY A 179 -10.93 9.94 -18.43
N ILE A 180 -10.36 11.15 -18.57
CA ILE A 180 -9.77 11.64 -19.83
C ILE A 180 -8.59 10.77 -20.27
N ALA A 181 -7.74 10.33 -19.34
CA ALA A 181 -6.60 9.46 -19.64
C ALA A 181 -7.05 8.13 -20.26
N GLY A 182 -8.11 7.50 -19.71
CA GLY A 182 -8.69 6.28 -20.26
C GLY A 182 -9.34 6.49 -21.63
N ALA A 183 -10.03 7.60 -21.83
CA ALA A 183 -10.63 7.95 -23.12
C ALA A 183 -9.55 8.17 -24.19
N ALA A 184 -8.47 8.88 -23.89
CA ALA A 184 -7.35 9.11 -24.79
C ALA A 184 -6.60 7.82 -25.14
N ARG A 185 -6.44 6.89 -24.17
CA ARG A 185 -5.84 5.57 -24.42
C ARG A 185 -6.71 4.73 -25.34
N ARG A 186 -8.02 4.65 -25.08
CA ARG A 186 -8.98 3.93 -25.95
C ARG A 186 -8.98 4.49 -27.38
N ALA A 187 -8.89 5.80 -27.54
CA ALA A 187 -8.85 6.44 -28.85
C ALA A 187 -7.53 6.17 -29.62
N ARG A 188 -6.42 5.92 -28.94
CA ARG A 188 -5.11 5.65 -29.55
C ARG A 188 -4.84 4.16 -29.76
N TYR A 189 -5.50 3.29 -29.04
CA TYR A 189 -5.31 1.86 -29.08
C TYR A 189 -6.46 1.20 -29.85
N SER A 190 -6.30 1.12 -31.17
CA SER A 190 -6.96 0.08 -31.96
C SER A 190 -6.04 -1.14 -31.86
N PRO A 191 -6.45 -2.27 -31.23
CA PRO A 191 -5.60 -3.45 -31.21
C PRO A 191 -5.30 -3.87 -32.66
N PRO A 192 -4.06 -4.30 -32.96
CA PRO A 192 -3.80 -4.95 -34.25
C PRO A 192 -4.75 -6.12 -34.38
N THR A 193 -5.36 -6.29 -35.53
CA THR A 193 -6.39 -7.28 -35.83
C THR A 193 -5.90 -8.71 -35.74
N GLU A 194 -4.62 -8.95 -35.50
CA GLU A 194 -4.02 -10.28 -35.25
C GLU A 194 -2.75 -10.10 -34.40
N TYR A 195 -2.84 -10.33 -33.11
CA TYR A 195 -1.66 -10.66 -32.31
C TYR A 195 -1.53 -12.17 -32.27
N VAL A 196 -0.73 -12.73 -33.16
CA VAL A 196 -0.26 -14.13 -33.07
C VAL A 196 0.84 -14.13 -32.03
N SER A 197 0.59 -14.76 -30.88
CA SER A 197 1.59 -14.94 -29.83
C SER A 197 2.77 -15.73 -30.40
N PRO A 198 4.03 -15.24 -30.32
CA PRO A 198 5.19 -15.99 -30.78
C PRO A 198 5.49 -17.23 -29.92
N TYR A 199 4.65 -17.53 -28.92
CA TYR A 199 4.80 -18.67 -27.99
C TYR A 199 3.72 -19.73 -28.12
N GLU A 200 2.76 -19.62 -29.06
CA GLU A 200 1.72 -20.65 -29.25
C GLU A 200 2.18 -21.89 -30.05
N ASP A 201 3.33 -21.86 -30.71
CA ASP A 201 3.81 -22.97 -31.56
C ASP A 201 4.72 -24.00 -30.87
N VAL A 202 4.95 -23.92 -29.55
CA VAL A 202 5.88 -24.85 -28.87
C VAL A 202 5.19 -26.06 -28.23
N ASN A 203 3.84 -26.09 -28.16
CA ASN A 203 3.12 -27.15 -27.45
C ASN A 203 2.30 -28.13 -28.31
N GLN A 204 2.51 -28.19 -29.63
CA GLN A 204 1.77 -29.16 -30.46
C GLN A 204 2.57 -30.40 -30.90
N ASN A 205 3.85 -30.55 -30.46
CA ASN A 205 4.62 -31.78 -30.75
C ASN A 205 5.29 -32.35 -29.50
N GLY A 206 4.50 -33.02 -28.65
CA GLY A 206 5.07 -33.63 -27.43
C GLY A 206 4.14 -34.65 -26.77
N ASP A 207 3.43 -35.43 -27.59
CA ASP A 207 2.81 -36.66 -27.12
C ASP A 207 3.79 -37.83 -27.33
N ALA A 208 4.66 -38.01 -26.34
CA ALA A 208 5.48 -39.21 -26.18
C ALA A 208 5.19 -39.78 -24.81
N GLY A 209 4.44 -40.87 -24.80
CA GLY A 209 4.00 -41.58 -23.61
C GLY A 209 5.13 -41.91 -22.64
N PHE A 210 4.83 -41.67 -21.38
CA PHE A 210 5.55 -42.31 -20.28
C PHE A 210 4.68 -43.45 -19.77
N ASP A 211 5.18 -44.67 -20.02
CA ASP A 211 4.64 -45.91 -19.52
C ASP A 211 4.65 -45.92 -17.97
N ASP A 212 3.49 -46.25 -17.39
CA ASP A 212 3.32 -46.59 -16.00
C ASP A 212 4.20 -47.79 -15.62
N VAL A 213 5.23 -47.56 -14.82
CA VAL A 213 5.91 -48.62 -14.07
C VAL A 213 5.29 -48.69 -12.69
N ALA A 214 4.36 -49.62 -12.55
CA ALA A 214 3.82 -49.98 -11.25
C ALA A 214 4.91 -50.57 -10.36
N HIS A 215 5.26 -49.92 -9.27
CA HIS A 215 5.99 -50.51 -8.15
C HIS A 215 5.00 -51.18 -7.19
N ASP A 216 4.96 -52.48 -7.34
CA ASP A 216 4.37 -53.43 -6.35
C ASP A 216 5.22 -53.41 -5.07
N ASN A 217 4.67 -52.89 -4.00
CA ASN A 217 5.24 -53.06 -2.65
C ASN A 217 4.46 -54.11 -1.91
N GLY A 218 4.94 -55.37 -2.07
CA GLY A 218 4.50 -56.49 -1.27
C GLY A 218 4.70 -56.27 0.22
N MET A 219 3.61 -56.33 0.95
CA MET A 219 3.59 -56.54 2.40
C MET A 219 4.08 -57.93 2.72
N VAL A 220 5.13 -58.04 3.50
CA VAL A 220 5.45 -59.27 4.28
C VAL A 220 5.13 -58.93 5.74
N ARG A 221 4.15 -59.70 6.27
CA ARG A 221 3.94 -59.85 7.71
C ARG A 221 4.88 -60.94 8.18
N ASP A 222 5.57 -60.64 9.27
CA ASP A 222 5.74 -61.51 10.47
C ASP A 222 6.24 -60.64 11.63
#